data_0acd2a259f73ca30040b6346f0b34f90
#
_entry.id   0acd2a259f73ca30040b6346f0b34f90
#
_cell.length_a   1.000
_cell.length_b   1.000
_cell.length_c   1.000
_cell.angle_alpha   90.00
_cell.angle_beta   90.00
_cell.angle_gamma   90.00
#
_symmetry.space_group_name_H-M   'P 1'
#
loop_
_entity.id
_entity.type
_entity.pdbx_description
1 polymer ?
#
loop_
_entity_poly.entity_id
_entity_poly.type
_entity_poly.pdbx_seq_one_letter_code
_entity_poly.pdbx_strand_id
1 'polypeptide(L)'
;SVRLVGSEMCIRDRSNNLVQFHSDIRSDKIEILKKNPNASMLFYDKDEKIQVRLKVNCVINHKNEITKTSWDKTQHISRKCYLVDKGPGTVSDVPTSGLKPELDNFDYTKEQSEEGYKNFTVIQCKIKSIEWLYLAAKGHRRARFDLENSKDSWLVP
;
A
#
# COMPACT_ATOMS: atom_id res chain seq x y z
N SER A 1 9.50 -7.24 -7.14
CA SER A 1 8.17 -6.62 -7.18
C SER A 1 7.55 -6.69 -5.79
N VAL A 2 7.12 -5.56 -5.25
CA VAL A 2 6.43 -5.52 -3.96
C VAL A 2 4.98 -5.90 -4.18
N ARG A 3 4.56 -7.05 -3.67
CA ARG A 3 3.15 -7.47 -3.66
C ARG A 3 2.48 -6.88 -2.42
N LEU A 4 1.49 -6.03 -2.61
CA LEU A 4 0.66 -5.50 -1.54
C LEU A 4 -0.50 -6.47 -1.31
N VAL A 5 -0.43 -7.26 -0.24
CA VAL A 5 -1.54 -8.10 0.25
C VAL A 5 -1.94 -7.54 1.61
N GLY A 6 -3.20 -7.14 1.75
CA GLY A 6 -3.78 -6.77 3.06
C GLY A 6 -3.44 -5.39 3.60
N SER A 7 -2.83 -4.49 2.82
CA SER A 7 -2.74 -3.09 3.21
C SER A 7 -4.00 -2.34 2.77
N GLU A 8 -4.63 -1.63 3.68
CA GLU A 8 -5.73 -0.73 3.34
C GLU A 8 -5.22 0.28 2.31
N MET A 9 -5.71 0.14 1.09
CA MET A 9 -5.44 1.11 0.06
C MET A 9 -6.44 2.24 0.22
N CYS A 10 -5.99 3.31 0.81
CA CYS A 10 -6.81 4.48 1.05
C CYS A 10 -6.36 5.61 0.15
N ILE A 11 -7.33 6.25 -0.47
CA ILE A 11 -7.31 7.58 -1.05
C ILE A 11 -6.55 7.67 -2.36
N ARG A 12 -7.34 7.82 -3.39
CA ARG A 12 -6.97 8.22 -4.72
C ARG A 12 -7.20 9.73 -4.86
N ASP A 13 -6.14 10.49 -5.03
CA ASP A 13 -6.24 11.87 -5.51
C ASP A 13 -6.19 11.86 -7.04
N ARG A 14 -7.35 12.05 -7.68
CA ARG A 14 -7.48 12.04 -9.14
C ARG A 14 -6.78 13.22 -9.80
N SER A 15 -6.70 14.35 -9.11
CA SER A 15 -6.11 15.57 -9.66
C SER A 15 -4.59 15.48 -9.80
N ASN A 16 -3.94 14.69 -8.94
CA ASN A 16 -2.48 14.57 -8.88
C ASN A 16 -1.92 13.22 -9.35
N ASN A 17 -2.77 12.32 -9.88
CA ASN A 17 -2.37 10.95 -10.26
C ASN A 17 -1.63 10.24 -9.12
N LEU A 18 -2.17 10.36 -7.91
CA LEU A 18 -1.56 9.87 -6.68
C LEU A 18 -2.36 8.71 -6.10
N VAL A 19 -1.66 7.63 -5.77
CA VAL A 19 -2.17 6.51 -4.97
C VAL A 19 -1.36 6.48 -3.68
N GLN A 20 -2.01 6.24 -2.55
CA GLN A 20 -1.30 6.06 -1.29
C GLN A 20 -1.73 4.78 -0.58
N PHE A 21 -0.83 4.25 0.24
CA PHE A 21 -1.11 3.14 1.12
C PHE A 21 -0.35 3.31 2.44
N HIS A 22 -0.83 2.61 3.45
CA HIS A 22 -0.23 2.60 4.79
C HIS A 22 0.70 1.40 4.95
N SER A 23 1.74 1.56 5.75
CA SER A 23 2.67 0.49 6.09
C SER A 23 3.29 0.72 7.47
N ASP A 24 3.88 -0.32 8.02
CA ASP A 24 4.78 -0.19 9.16
C ASP A 24 6.15 0.28 8.68
N ILE A 25 6.72 1.29 9.34
CA ILE A 25 8.02 1.86 8.99
C ILE A 25 9.16 0.84 9.11
N ARG A 26 8.96 -0.21 9.89
CA ARG A 26 9.95 -1.28 10.13
C ARG A 26 9.89 -2.40 9.09
N SER A 27 8.95 -2.36 8.12
CA SER A 27 8.82 -3.40 7.10
C SER A 27 9.93 -3.31 6.05
N ASP A 28 10.37 -4.46 5.53
CA ASP A 28 11.45 -4.56 4.53
C ASP A 28 11.19 -3.71 3.28
N LYS A 29 9.93 -3.56 2.90
CA LYS A 29 9.56 -2.70 1.75
C LYS A 29 10.01 -1.25 1.91
N ILE A 30 10.11 -0.75 3.15
CA ILE A 30 10.56 0.60 3.42
C ILE A 30 12.03 0.75 3.06
N GLU A 31 12.87 -0.19 3.45
CA GLU A 31 14.30 -0.18 3.11
C GLU A 31 14.52 -0.33 1.60
N ILE A 32 13.70 -1.16 0.94
CA ILE A 32 13.73 -1.31 -0.53
C ILE A 32 13.36 0.02 -1.21
N LEU A 33 12.28 0.67 -0.77
CA LEU A 33 11.82 1.92 -1.36
C LEU A 33 12.75 3.11 -1.08
N LYS A 34 13.46 3.12 0.07
CA LYS A 34 14.51 4.12 0.33
C LYS A 34 15.65 4.02 -0.67
N LYS A 35 16.03 2.79 -1.06
CA LYS A 35 17.11 2.54 -2.04
C LYS A 35 16.63 2.80 -3.48
N ASN A 36 15.40 2.40 -3.79
CA ASN A 36 14.80 2.59 -5.11
C ASN A 36 13.31 2.91 -4.97
N PRO A 37 12.91 4.17 -5.18
CA PRO A 37 11.53 4.60 -5.03
C PRO A 37 10.61 4.14 -6.17
N ASN A 38 11.13 3.51 -7.22
CA ASN A 38 10.32 3.01 -8.31
C ASN A 38 9.69 1.66 -7.95
N ALA A 39 8.39 1.56 -8.13
CA ALA A 39 7.62 0.35 -7.83
C ALA A 39 6.56 0.08 -8.89
N SER A 40 5.98 -1.12 -8.83
CA SER A 40 4.81 -1.49 -9.62
C SER A 40 3.70 -1.98 -8.70
N MET A 41 2.48 -1.54 -8.98
CA MET A 41 1.27 -2.03 -8.33
C MET A 41 0.45 -2.81 -9.33
N LEU A 42 -0.10 -3.95 -8.90
CA LEU A 42 -0.95 -4.80 -9.72
C LEU A 42 -2.30 -4.95 -9.07
N PHE A 43 -3.35 -4.66 -9.83
CA PHE A 43 -4.74 -4.86 -9.48
C PHE A 43 -5.36 -5.85 -10.46
N TYR A 44 -6.24 -6.71 -9.95
CA TYR A 44 -6.97 -7.65 -10.78
C TYR A 44 -8.41 -7.74 -10.33
N ASP A 45 -9.31 -7.48 -11.26
CA ASP A 45 -10.74 -7.71 -11.12
C ASP A 45 -11.08 -9.01 -11.87
N LYS A 46 -11.49 -10.04 -11.10
CA LYS A 46 -11.78 -11.36 -11.66
C LYS A 46 -13.10 -11.41 -12.43
N ASP A 47 -14.06 -10.57 -12.06
CA ASP A 47 -15.39 -10.59 -12.64
C ASP A 47 -15.37 -9.86 -13.99
N GLU A 48 -14.72 -8.70 -14.05
CA GLU A 48 -14.47 -7.96 -15.28
C GLU A 48 -13.29 -8.51 -16.09
N LYS A 49 -12.49 -9.42 -15.54
CA LYS A 49 -11.27 -9.99 -16.15
C LYS A 49 -10.27 -8.90 -16.56
N ILE A 50 -10.17 -7.86 -15.77
CA ILE A 50 -9.30 -6.71 -16.01
C ILE A 50 -8.12 -6.75 -15.05
N GLN A 51 -6.93 -6.63 -15.61
CA GLN A 51 -5.69 -6.40 -14.86
C GLN A 51 -5.20 -4.98 -15.11
N VAL A 52 -4.91 -4.25 -14.04
CA VAL A 52 -4.29 -2.93 -14.10
C VAL A 52 -2.93 -2.97 -13.43
N ARG A 53 -1.89 -2.56 -14.13
CA ARG A 53 -0.55 -2.38 -13.60
C ARG A 53 -0.19 -0.90 -13.61
N LEU A 54 0.18 -0.39 -12.45
CA LEU A 54 0.70 0.97 -12.31
C LEU A 54 2.22 0.90 -12.18
N LYS A 55 2.95 1.75 -12.91
CA LYS A 55 4.33 2.11 -12.58
C LYS A 55 4.28 3.40 -11.79
N VAL A 56 4.94 3.41 -10.63
CA VAL A 56 4.85 4.52 -9.69
C VAL A 56 6.23 4.91 -9.17
N ASN A 57 6.33 6.16 -8.71
CA ASN A 57 7.45 6.63 -7.91
C ASN A 57 6.92 6.93 -6.50
N CYS A 58 7.53 6.35 -5.48
CA CYS A 58 7.06 6.33 -4.12
C CYS A 58 7.82 7.31 -3.23
N VAL A 59 7.08 8.03 -2.38
CA VAL A 59 7.63 8.88 -1.31
C VAL A 59 7.16 8.34 0.03
N ILE A 60 8.10 8.13 0.94
CA ILE A 60 7.82 7.63 2.30
C ILE A 60 7.61 8.84 3.22
N ASN A 61 6.43 8.90 3.84
CA ASN A 61 6.07 9.91 4.82
C ASN A 61 5.99 9.26 6.21
N HIS A 62 6.73 9.80 7.17
CA HIS A 62 6.75 9.32 8.55
C HIS A 62 6.86 10.49 9.52
N LYS A 63 6.01 10.50 10.56
CA LYS A 63 5.97 11.54 11.62
C LYS A 63 5.86 12.97 11.07
N ASN A 64 5.05 13.17 10.03
CA ASN A 64 4.76 14.48 9.44
C ASN A 64 3.23 14.71 9.34
N GLU A 65 2.82 15.88 8.83
CA GLU A 65 1.40 16.26 8.70
C GLU A 65 0.58 15.25 7.86
N ILE A 66 1.19 14.67 6.82
CA ILE A 66 0.54 13.66 5.97
C ILE A 66 0.22 12.41 6.79
N THR A 67 1.19 11.93 7.57
CA THR A 67 0.99 10.76 8.42
C THR A 67 0.01 11.06 9.55
N LYS A 68 0.06 12.25 10.15
CA LYS A 68 -0.88 12.63 11.22
C LYS A 68 -2.31 12.68 10.70
N THR A 69 -2.54 13.35 9.57
CA THR A 69 -3.86 13.44 8.94
C THR A 69 -4.41 12.06 8.57
N SER A 70 -3.56 11.17 8.06
CA SER A 70 -3.97 9.80 7.71
C SER A 70 -4.26 8.96 8.96
N TRP A 71 -3.43 9.08 9.99
CA TRP A 71 -3.62 8.39 11.27
C TRP A 71 -4.95 8.76 11.93
N ASP A 72 -5.28 10.04 11.97
CA ASP A 72 -6.51 10.53 12.58
C ASP A 72 -7.77 9.99 11.88
N LYS A 73 -7.68 9.71 10.58
CA LYS A 73 -8.73 9.10 9.76
C LYS A 73 -8.74 7.57 9.79
N THR A 74 -7.66 6.95 10.25
CA THR A 74 -7.56 5.49 10.29
C THR A 74 -8.50 4.93 11.36
N GLN A 75 -9.29 3.95 10.98
CA GLN A 75 -10.20 3.27 11.90
C GLN A 75 -9.40 2.64 13.05
N HIS A 76 -9.97 2.72 14.24
CA HIS A 76 -9.36 2.24 15.48
C HIS A 76 -8.90 0.77 15.38
N ILE A 77 -9.74 -0.09 14.81
CA ILE A 77 -9.40 -1.50 14.61
C ILE A 77 -8.20 -1.71 13.69
N SER A 78 -8.03 -0.86 12.68
CA SER A 78 -6.91 -0.93 11.74
C SER A 78 -5.57 -0.46 12.33
N ARG A 79 -5.61 0.32 13.42
CA ARG A 79 -4.40 0.79 14.12
C ARG A 79 -3.68 -0.35 14.86
N LYS A 80 -4.41 -1.42 15.17
CA LYS A 80 -3.90 -2.57 15.93
C LYS A 80 -2.66 -3.21 15.29
N CYS A 81 -2.57 -3.27 13.97
CA CYS A 81 -1.43 -3.85 13.27
C CYS A 81 -0.11 -3.08 13.48
N TYR A 82 -0.17 -1.83 13.98
CA TYR A 82 1.02 -1.02 14.30
C TYR A 82 1.45 -1.13 15.77
N LEU A 83 0.71 -1.88 16.60
CA LEU A 83 1.00 -2.10 18.02
C LEU A 83 1.87 -3.33 18.28
N VAL A 84 2.21 -4.09 17.22
CA VAL A 84 3.06 -5.27 17.34
C VAL A 84 4.48 -4.91 17.82
N ASP A 85 5.04 -5.73 18.70
CA ASP A 85 6.34 -5.47 19.32
C ASP A 85 7.48 -5.52 18.30
N LYS A 86 7.49 -6.53 17.44
CA LYS A 86 8.52 -6.72 16.40
C LYS A 86 8.02 -6.23 15.05
N GLY A 87 8.91 -5.78 14.17
CA GLY A 87 8.57 -5.37 12.82
C GLY A 87 7.95 -6.51 11.99
N PRO A 88 7.09 -6.20 11.02
CA PRO A 88 6.52 -7.20 10.13
C PRO A 88 7.61 -7.99 9.39
N GLY A 89 7.44 -9.32 9.28
CA GLY A 89 8.40 -10.21 8.64
C GLY A 89 9.49 -10.76 9.58
N THR A 90 9.52 -10.34 10.86
CA THR A 90 10.44 -10.92 11.84
C THR A 90 10.12 -12.39 12.06
N VAL A 91 11.15 -13.25 12.02
CA VAL A 91 11.00 -14.69 12.26
C VAL A 91 10.55 -14.95 13.69
N SER A 92 9.60 -15.88 13.85
CA SER A 92 9.10 -16.36 15.14
C SER A 92 9.13 -17.88 15.16
N ASP A 93 9.48 -18.46 16.28
CA ASP A 93 9.52 -19.92 16.46
C ASP A 93 8.12 -20.52 16.66
N VAL A 94 7.12 -19.68 16.95
CA VAL A 94 5.74 -20.10 17.19
C VAL A 94 4.76 -19.17 16.44
N PRO A 95 3.55 -19.66 16.13
CA PRO A 95 2.47 -18.78 15.63
C PRO A 95 2.17 -17.67 16.64
N THR A 96 2.18 -16.42 16.19
CA THR A 96 1.96 -15.26 17.07
C THR A 96 1.29 -14.11 16.30
N SER A 97 0.46 -13.34 16.99
CA SER A 97 -0.06 -12.06 16.50
C SER A 97 1.01 -10.95 16.61
N GLY A 98 2.05 -11.16 17.41
CA GLY A 98 3.06 -10.15 17.74
C GLY A 98 2.56 -9.05 18.67
N LEU A 99 1.30 -9.11 19.11
CA LEU A 99 0.72 -8.17 20.06
C LEU A 99 1.03 -8.57 21.50
N LYS A 100 1.05 -7.60 22.38
CA LYS A 100 1.06 -7.87 23.84
C LYS A 100 -0.25 -8.56 24.23
N PRO A 101 -0.25 -9.48 25.22
CA PRO A 101 -1.45 -10.22 25.63
C PRO A 101 -2.66 -9.34 25.94
N GLU A 102 -2.45 -8.20 26.59
CA GLU A 102 -3.52 -7.23 26.92
C GLU A 102 -4.13 -6.55 25.69
N LEU A 103 -3.44 -6.53 24.55
CA LEU A 103 -3.88 -5.93 23.29
C LEU A 103 -4.41 -6.97 22.30
N ASP A 104 -4.24 -8.25 22.58
CA ASP A 104 -4.67 -9.34 21.69
C ASP A 104 -6.19 -9.53 21.70
N ASN A 105 -6.87 -8.95 22.66
CA ASN A 105 -8.32 -8.86 22.76
C ASN A 105 -8.87 -7.68 21.94
N PHE A 106 -10.19 -7.69 21.68
CA PHE A 106 -10.85 -6.60 20.91
C PHE A 106 -11.04 -5.29 21.71
N ASP A 107 -10.77 -5.28 23.01
CA ASP A 107 -11.11 -4.23 23.96
C ASP A 107 -9.94 -3.27 24.27
N TYR A 108 -9.19 -2.83 23.27
CA TYR A 108 -8.19 -1.79 23.48
C TYR A 108 -8.77 -0.38 23.26
N THR A 109 -8.30 0.59 24.04
CA THR A 109 -8.79 1.97 23.96
C THR A 109 -8.16 2.75 22.80
N LYS A 110 -8.76 3.89 22.46
CA LYS A 110 -8.17 4.79 21.46
C LYS A 110 -6.78 5.24 21.89
N GLU A 111 -6.59 5.56 23.16
CA GLU A 111 -5.33 6.00 23.76
C GLU A 111 -4.26 4.92 23.62
N GLN A 112 -4.59 3.66 23.89
CA GLN A 112 -3.69 2.53 23.67
C GLN A 112 -3.30 2.39 22.20
N SER A 113 -4.21 2.70 21.26
CA SER A 113 -3.91 2.66 19.84
C SER A 113 -2.91 3.72 19.40
N GLU A 114 -2.82 4.85 20.09
CA GLU A 114 -1.89 5.94 19.73
C GLU A 114 -0.42 5.54 19.80
N GLU A 115 -0.07 4.55 20.62
CA GLU A 115 1.30 4.00 20.63
C GLU A 115 1.75 3.47 19.27
N GLY A 116 0.82 3.02 18.43
CA GLY A 116 1.08 2.52 17.08
C GLY A 116 1.54 3.61 16.11
N TYR A 117 1.24 4.88 16.37
CA TYR A 117 1.61 5.98 15.48
C TYR A 117 3.11 6.04 15.19
N LYS A 118 3.95 5.69 16.15
CA LYS A 118 5.41 5.64 15.98
C LYS A 118 5.87 4.69 14.87
N ASN A 119 5.07 3.66 14.57
CA ASN A 119 5.35 2.65 13.55
C ASN A 119 4.59 2.92 12.23
N PHE A 120 3.63 3.85 12.24
CA PHE A 120 2.79 4.15 11.10
C PHE A 120 3.54 5.00 10.07
N THR A 121 3.39 4.64 8.80
CA THR A 121 3.93 5.40 7.67
C THR A 121 2.94 5.44 6.51
N VAL A 122 2.95 6.53 5.77
CA VAL A 122 2.16 6.72 4.55
C VAL A 122 3.11 6.74 3.36
N ILE A 123 2.89 5.83 2.42
CA ILE A 123 3.65 5.79 1.17
C ILE A 123 2.77 6.39 0.09
N GLN A 124 3.18 7.55 -0.41
CA GLN A 124 2.53 8.23 -1.54
C GLN A 124 3.23 7.84 -2.83
N CYS A 125 2.47 7.41 -3.82
CA CYS A 125 2.95 6.85 -5.07
C CYS A 125 2.41 7.66 -6.23
N LYS A 126 3.26 8.47 -6.86
CA LYS A 126 2.92 9.18 -8.09
C LYS A 126 2.91 8.20 -9.25
N ILE A 127 1.78 8.11 -9.94
CA ILE A 127 1.62 7.22 -11.09
C ILE A 127 2.35 7.83 -12.28
N LYS A 128 3.25 7.06 -12.88
CA LYS A 128 3.99 7.40 -14.10
C LYS A 128 3.32 6.83 -15.34
N SER A 129 2.90 5.56 -15.26
CA SER A 129 2.16 4.92 -16.34
C SER A 129 1.17 3.89 -15.81
N ILE A 130 0.11 3.67 -16.60
CA ILE A 130 -0.93 2.69 -16.36
C ILE A 130 -0.91 1.71 -17.53
N GLU A 131 -0.84 0.41 -17.25
CA GLU A 131 -1.11 -0.63 -18.22
C GLU A 131 -2.43 -1.31 -17.87
N TRP A 132 -3.30 -1.38 -18.85
CA TRP A 132 -4.58 -2.06 -18.78
C TRP A 132 -4.53 -3.32 -19.64
N LEU A 133 -4.97 -4.45 -19.09
CA LEU A 133 -5.06 -5.71 -19.80
C LEU A 133 -6.43 -6.34 -19.55
N TYR A 134 -7.18 -6.55 -20.61
CA TYR A 134 -8.43 -7.30 -20.60
C TYR A 134 -8.18 -8.75 -21.03
N LEU A 135 -8.56 -9.70 -20.18
CA LEU A 135 -8.33 -11.12 -20.36
C LEU A 135 -9.57 -11.80 -21.00
N ALA A 136 -9.70 -11.66 -22.30
CA ALA A 136 -10.81 -12.24 -23.06
C ALA A 136 -10.45 -13.58 -23.71
N ALA A 137 -11.36 -14.57 -23.65
CA ALA A 137 -11.17 -15.87 -24.30
C ALA A 137 -10.99 -15.76 -25.83
N LYS A 138 -11.64 -14.74 -26.45
CA LYS A 138 -11.54 -14.46 -27.90
C LYS A 138 -10.33 -13.61 -28.29
N GLY A 139 -9.36 -13.44 -27.38
CA GLY A 139 -8.16 -12.64 -27.58
C GLY A 139 -8.11 -11.45 -26.62
N HIS A 140 -6.97 -11.30 -25.97
CA HIS A 140 -6.73 -10.23 -25.00
C HIS A 140 -6.63 -8.86 -25.68
N ARG A 141 -6.78 -7.81 -24.89
CA ARG A 141 -6.54 -6.42 -25.31
C ARG A 141 -5.66 -5.74 -24.27
N ARG A 142 -4.64 -5.02 -24.72
CA ARG A 142 -3.69 -4.35 -23.83
C ARG A 142 -3.45 -2.92 -24.27
N ALA A 143 -3.50 -1.98 -23.33
CA ALA A 143 -3.18 -0.59 -23.57
C ALA A 143 -2.21 -0.07 -22.52
N ARG A 144 -1.43 0.95 -22.88
CA ARG A 144 -0.57 1.71 -21.97
C ARG A 144 -0.91 3.18 -22.07
N PHE A 145 -1.02 3.81 -20.93
CA PHE A 145 -1.20 5.24 -20.75
C PHE A 145 0.05 5.79 -20.06
N ASP A 146 0.87 6.53 -20.78
CA ASP A 146 2.07 7.17 -20.26
C ASP A 146 1.72 8.57 -19.78
N LEU A 147 1.62 8.76 -18.46
CA LEU A 147 1.19 10.01 -17.86
C LEU A 147 2.31 11.06 -17.80
N GLU A 148 3.57 10.65 -17.95
CA GLU A 148 4.71 11.57 -17.98
C GLU A 148 4.83 12.23 -19.36
N ASN A 149 4.56 11.47 -20.43
CA ASN A 149 4.69 11.94 -21.81
C ASN A 149 3.35 12.21 -22.50
N SER A 150 2.23 12.05 -21.78
CA SER A 150 0.85 12.21 -22.31
C SER A 150 0.64 11.39 -23.59
N LYS A 151 1.09 10.13 -23.59
CA LYS A 151 1.04 9.25 -24.75
C LYS A 151 0.32 7.95 -24.44
N ASP A 152 -0.68 7.64 -25.24
CA ASP A 152 -1.43 6.40 -25.16
C ASP A 152 -1.05 5.46 -26.31
N SER A 153 -1.05 4.17 -26.04
CA SER A 153 -0.65 3.16 -27.02
C SER A 153 -1.38 1.84 -26.81
N TRP A 154 -1.83 1.24 -27.88
CA TRP A 154 -2.19 -0.17 -27.88
C TRP A 154 -0.93 -1.02 -27.89
N LEU A 155 -0.94 -2.11 -27.15
CA LEU A 155 0.15 -3.07 -27.08
C LEU A 155 -0.34 -4.46 -27.50
N VAL A 156 0.54 -5.25 -28.06
CA VAL A 156 0.29 -6.69 -28.21
C VAL A 156 0.28 -7.29 -26.80
N PRO A 157 -0.74 -8.09 -26.46
CA PRO A 157 -0.89 -8.70 -25.14
C PRO A 157 0.23 -9.65 -24.76
#